data_c3596a6372055b1788f17583f0efdc78
#
_entry.id   c3596a6372055b1788f17583f0efdc78
#
_cell.length_a   1.000
_cell.length_b   1.000
_cell.length_c   1.000
_cell.angle_alpha   90.00
_cell.angle_beta   90.00
_cell.angle_gamma   90.00
#
_symmetry.space_group_name_H-M   'P 1'
#
loop_
_entity.id
_entity.type
_entity.pdbx_description
1 polymer ?
#
loop_
_entity_poly.entity_id
_entity_poly.type
_entity_poly.pdbx_seq_one_letter_code
_entity_poly.pdbx_strand_id
1 'polypeptide(L)'
;MEVKIRRVQLGDEAALAYIQTESWKAAFRDILDPETLTRCTDINRAEIMYKGLLEENKGNGYILTLDDVPHCFAWWDAARDADMMGKAELIAIHSLSSSWRQGYGSMMMDRVLSDIKTSAYDEVILWVFSENIRARKFYEAKGFRTFGLEKPILGKTEICYIKDL
;
A
#
# COMPACT_ATOMS: atom_id res chain seq x y z
N MET A 1 6.47 21.54 10.95
CA MET A 1 5.97 20.15 10.99
C MET A 1 7.08 19.22 10.50
N GLU A 2 7.49 18.30 11.35
CA GLU A 2 8.56 17.37 11.03
C GLU A 2 8.00 16.12 10.33
N VAL A 3 8.50 15.80 9.14
CA VAL A 3 8.12 14.61 8.38
C VAL A 3 9.24 13.59 8.48
N LYS A 4 8.94 12.38 8.97
CA LYS A 4 9.91 11.28 9.04
C LYS A 4 9.35 10.06 8.32
N ILE A 5 10.21 9.37 7.56
CA ILE A 5 9.90 8.06 6.97
C ILE A 5 10.93 7.08 7.50
N ARG A 6 10.48 5.99 8.11
CA ARG A 6 11.35 4.95 8.63
C ARG A 6 10.79 3.56 8.35
N ARG A 7 11.64 2.55 8.49
CA ARG A 7 11.19 1.16 8.46
C ARG A 7 10.30 0.88 9.66
N VAL A 8 9.31 0.02 9.45
CA VAL A 8 8.43 -0.46 10.54
C VAL A 8 9.19 -1.40 11.47
N GLN A 9 8.73 -1.48 12.71
CA GLN A 9 9.28 -2.34 13.75
C GLN A 9 8.16 -2.87 14.65
N LEU A 10 8.45 -3.90 15.44
CA LEU A 10 7.51 -4.38 16.43
C LEU A 10 7.03 -3.23 17.32
N GLY A 11 5.74 -3.16 17.54
CA GLY A 11 5.08 -2.03 18.22
C GLY A 11 4.33 -1.11 17.25
N ASP A 12 4.61 -1.19 15.94
CA ASP A 12 3.91 -0.37 14.94
C ASP A 12 2.58 -0.98 14.47
N GLU A 13 2.29 -2.23 14.82
CA GLU A 13 1.14 -2.98 14.30
C GLU A 13 -0.20 -2.28 14.50
N ALA A 14 -0.40 -1.63 15.64
CA ALA A 14 -1.63 -0.89 15.92
C ALA A 14 -1.78 0.33 14.99
N ALA A 15 -0.69 1.05 14.76
CA ALA A 15 -0.67 2.22 13.87
C ALA A 15 -0.90 1.80 12.41
N LEU A 16 -0.27 0.72 11.97
CA LEU A 16 -0.45 0.17 10.61
C LEU A 16 -1.90 -0.27 10.40
N ALA A 17 -2.47 -0.99 11.35
CA ALA A 17 -3.87 -1.43 11.30
C ALA A 17 -4.84 -0.25 11.25
N TYR A 18 -4.60 0.78 12.04
CA TYR A 18 -5.41 1.99 12.06
C TYR A 18 -5.37 2.71 10.71
N ILE A 19 -4.19 2.95 10.17
CA ILE A 19 -4.04 3.63 8.88
C ILE A 19 -4.71 2.82 7.78
N GLN A 20 -4.50 1.50 7.74
CA GLN A 20 -5.12 0.65 6.73
C GLN A 20 -6.64 0.70 6.79
N THR A 21 -7.21 0.45 7.94
CA THR A 21 -8.68 0.37 8.08
C THR A 21 -9.34 1.72 7.81
N GLU A 22 -8.82 2.81 8.33
CA GLU A 22 -9.38 4.14 8.09
C GLU A 22 -9.20 4.60 6.64
N SER A 23 -8.04 4.32 6.02
CA SER A 23 -7.84 4.66 4.61
C SER A 23 -8.75 3.85 3.68
N TRP A 24 -8.98 2.57 3.96
CA TRP A 24 -9.90 1.74 3.20
C TRP A 24 -11.34 2.24 3.29
N LYS A 25 -11.80 2.59 4.48
CA LYS A 25 -13.13 3.16 4.66
C LYS A 25 -13.33 4.43 3.83
N ALA A 26 -12.32 5.29 3.79
CA ALA A 26 -12.39 6.52 2.99
C ALA A 26 -12.27 6.26 1.49
N ALA A 27 -11.30 5.43 1.07
CA ALA A 27 -11.00 5.20 -0.35
C ALA A 27 -12.02 4.32 -1.05
N PHE A 28 -12.60 3.33 -0.36
CA PHE A 28 -13.45 2.30 -0.96
C PHE A 28 -14.93 2.43 -0.62
N ARG A 29 -15.32 3.51 0.04
CA ARG A 29 -16.71 3.76 0.41
C ARG A 29 -17.67 3.68 -0.78
N ASP A 30 -17.25 4.16 -1.93
CA ASP A 30 -18.08 4.17 -3.15
C ASP A 30 -17.72 3.03 -4.11
N ILE A 31 -16.80 2.14 -3.75
CA ILE A 31 -16.36 1.00 -4.56
C ILE A 31 -16.91 -0.30 -4.01
N LEU A 32 -16.76 -0.54 -2.71
CA LEU A 32 -17.23 -1.76 -2.03
C LEU A 32 -18.59 -1.50 -1.38
N ASP A 33 -19.44 -2.53 -1.34
CA ASP A 33 -20.67 -2.44 -0.56
C ASP A 33 -20.36 -2.32 0.93
N PRO A 34 -21.29 -1.73 1.73
CA PRO A 34 -21.03 -1.47 3.15
C PRO A 34 -20.70 -2.72 3.97
N GLU A 35 -21.34 -3.85 3.67
CA GLU A 35 -21.09 -5.11 4.40
C GLU A 35 -19.69 -5.64 4.12
N THR A 36 -19.27 -5.66 2.86
CA THR A 36 -17.93 -6.08 2.45
C THR A 36 -16.89 -5.16 3.06
N LEU A 37 -17.10 -3.86 3.00
CA LEU A 37 -16.15 -2.87 3.54
C LEU A 37 -16.01 -3.03 5.06
N THR A 38 -17.11 -3.24 5.78
CA THR A 38 -17.06 -3.48 7.23
C THR A 38 -16.27 -4.75 7.56
N ARG A 39 -16.50 -5.82 6.81
CA ARG A 39 -15.78 -7.08 6.99
C ARG A 39 -14.27 -6.94 6.73
N CYS A 40 -13.91 -6.17 5.72
CA CYS A 40 -12.50 -5.96 5.34
C CYS A 40 -11.76 -4.92 6.17
N THR A 41 -12.44 -4.20 7.05
CA THR A 41 -11.86 -3.14 7.89
C THR A 41 -11.95 -3.46 9.38
N ASP A 42 -11.82 -4.72 9.73
CA ASP A 42 -11.71 -5.18 11.11
C ASP A 42 -10.29 -4.84 11.62
N ILE A 43 -10.21 -3.86 12.51
CA ILE A 43 -8.93 -3.37 13.02
C ILE A 43 -8.15 -4.43 13.81
N ASN A 44 -8.85 -5.30 14.54
CA ASN A 44 -8.21 -6.35 15.33
C ASN A 44 -7.54 -7.40 14.43
N ARG A 45 -8.20 -7.79 13.35
CA ARG A 45 -7.61 -8.72 12.37
C ARG A 45 -6.41 -8.10 11.67
N ALA A 46 -6.49 -6.82 11.30
CA ALA A 46 -5.39 -6.11 10.68
C ALA A 46 -4.18 -6.02 11.63
N GLU A 47 -4.41 -5.70 12.90
CA GLU A 47 -3.34 -5.61 13.90
C GLU A 47 -2.64 -6.97 14.09
N ILE A 48 -3.40 -8.06 14.19
CA ILE A 48 -2.86 -9.41 14.32
C ILE A 48 -2.02 -9.76 13.09
N MET A 49 -2.50 -9.43 11.89
CA MET A 49 -1.78 -9.68 10.65
C MET A 49 -0.43 -8.93 10.61
N TYR A 50 -0.43 -7.64 10.92
CA TYR A 50 0.81 -6.86 10.92
C TYR A 50 1.77 -7.30 12.00
N LYS A 51 1.27 -7.65 13.17
CA LYS A 51 2.10 -8.19 14.25
C LYS A 51 2.82 -9.47 13.79
N GLY A 52 2.10 -10.38 13.13
CA GLY A 52 2.68 -11.60 12.57
C GLY A 52 3.78 -11.31 11.55
N LEU A 53 3.55 -10.38 10.62
CA LEU A 53 4.55 -9.97 9.63
C LEU A 53 5.80 -9.39 10.29
N LEU A 54 5.63 -8.57 11.31
CA LEU A 54 6.75 -7.96 12.03
C LEU A 54 7.53 -8.99 12.85
N GLU A 55 6.85 -9.91 13.53
CA GLU A 55 7.49 -10.98 14.29
C GLU A 55 8.30 -11.93 13.40
N GLU A 56 7.77 -12.25 12.21
CA GLU A 56 8.43 -13.12 11.24
C GLU A 56 9.43 -12.39 10.35
N ASN A 57 9.54 -11.09 10.48
CA ASN A 57 10.38 -10.22 9.63
C ASN A 57 10.11 -10.43 8.14
N LYS A 58 8.83 -10.52 7.76
CA LYS A 58 8.39 -10.72 6.38
C LYS A 58 8.09 -9.41 5.69
N GLY A 59 8.57 -9.28 4.45
CA GLY A 59 8.34 -8.11 3.62
C GLY A 59 9.08 -6.87 4.10
N ASN A 60 8.73 -5.74 3.49
CA ASN A 60 9.41 -4.47 3.73
C ASN A 60 8.36 -3.39 3.98
N GLY A 61 8.21 -3.00 5.22
CA GLY A 61 7.24 -2.00 5.64
C GLY A 61 7.88 -0.67 6.00
N TYR A 62 7.14 0.40 5.76
CA TYR A 62 7.55 1.79 6.03
C TYR A 62 6.41 2.54 6.69
N ILE A 63 6.73 3.46 7.56
CA ILE A 63 5.76 4.34 8.18
C ILE A 63 6.24 5.78 8.06
N LEU A 64 5.32 6.68 7.70
CA LEU A 64 5.55 8.12 7.67
C LEU A 64 4.82 8.75 8.83
N THR A 65 5.55 9.55 9.60
CA THR A 65 4.98 10.31 10.71
C THR A 65 5.09 11.81 10.47
N LEU A 66 4.12 12.54 11.01
CA LEU A 66 4.11 14.00 11.08
C LEU A 66 4.15 14.37 12.55
N ASP A 67 5.24 15.02 12.99
CA ASP A 67 5.49 15.31 14.41
C ASP A 67 5.29 14.05 15.28
N ASP A 68 5.90 12.94 14.84
CA ASP A 68 5.84 11.61 15.45
C ASP A 68 4.46 10.92 15.42
N VAL A 69 3.44 11.52 14.79
CA VAL A 69 2.12 10.90 14.62
C VAL A 69 2.05 10.16 13.28
N PRO A 70 1.70 8.85 13.27
CA PRO A 70 1.60 8.07 12.02
C PRO A 70 0.47 8.54 11.11
N HIS A 71 0.76 8.71 9.82
CA HIS A 71 -0.20 9.16 8.81
C HIS A 71 -0.23 8.35 7.54
N CYS A 72 0.88 7.70 7.17
CA CYS A 72 0.99 6.94 5.92
C CYS A 72 1.85 5.72 6.16
N PHE A 73 1.55 4.62 5.45
CA PHE A 73 2.44 3.47 5.42
C PHE A 73 2.50 2.87 4.02
N ALA A 74 3.55 2.07 3.78
CA ALA A 74 3.68 1.28 2.57
C ALA A 74 4.30 -0.07 2.90
N TRP A 75 4.04 -1.06 2.03
CA TRP A 75 4.56 -2.41 2.17
C TRP A 75 4.87 -2.99 0.81
N TRP A 76 6.08 -3.55 0.64
CA TRP A 76 6.44 -4.25 -0.58
C TRP A 76 7.18 -5.55 -0.27
N ASP A 77 7.17 -6.48 -1.20
CA ASP A 77 7.90 -7.74 -1.13
C ASP A 77 8.15 -8.25 -2.55
N ALA A 78 8.78 -9.41 -2.70
CA ALA A 78 8.76 -10.14 -3.95
C ALA A 78 7.32 -10.39 -4.39
N ALA A 79 7.05 -10.32 -5.70
CA ALA A 79 5.70 -10.52 -6.21
C ALA A 79 5.17 -11.89 -5.81
N ARG A 80 3.91 -11.91 -5.35
CA ARG A 80 3.25 -13.10 -4.80
C ARG A 80 2.72 -14.03 -5.89
N ASP A 81 2.38 -13.48 -7.06
CA ASP A 81 1.85 -14.25 -8.17
C ASP A 81 2.98 -15.02 -8.88
N ALA A 82 2.76 -16.32 -9.13
CA ALA A 82 3.76 -17.18 -9.79
C ALA A 82 4.21 -16.64 -11.15
N ASP A 83 3.30 -16.00 -11.89
CA ASP A 83 3.58 -15.41 -13.22
C ASP A 83 4.43 -14.14 -13.15
N MET A 84 4.66 -13.60 -11.96
CA MET A 84 5.39 -12.35 -11.72
C MET A 84 6.72 -12.56 -11.01
N MET A 85 7.25 -13.77 -11.05
CA MET A 85 8.54 -14.08 -10.42
C MET A 85 9.64 -13.16 -10.93
N GLY A 86 10.51 -12.73 -10.03
CA GLY A 86 11.60 -11.80 -10.32
C GLY A 86 11.22 -10.33 -10.26
N LYS A 87 9.94 -10.01 -10.11
CA LYS A 87 9.47 -8.64 -9.91
C LYS A 87 9.21 -8.37 -8.44
N ALA A 88 9.31 -7.12 -8.03
CA ALA A 88 8.81 -6.67 -6.73
C ALA A 88 7.32 -6.34 -6.85
N GLU A 89 6.62 -6.39 -5.74
CA GLU A 89 5.22 -5.98 -5.66
C GLU A 89 5.03 -4.95 -4.56
N LEU A 90 4.49 -3.79 -4.92
CA LEU A 90 3.98 -2.84 -3.95
C LEU A 90 2.61 -3.34 -3.49
N ILE A 91 2.58 -3.95 -2.31
CA ILE A 91 1.39 -4.62 -1.79
C ILE A 91 0.40 -3.62 -1.21
N ALA A 92 0.91 -2.57 -0.55
CA ALA A 92 0.08 -1.53 0.06
C ALA A 92 0.79 -0.19 0.06
N ILE A 93 0.03 0.87 -0.16
CA ILE A 93 0.39 2.24 0.15
C ILE A 93 -0.88 2.97 0.54
N HIS A 94 -0.96 3.40 1.79
CA HIS A 94 -2.16 4.00 2.35
C HIS A 94 -1.83 5.22 3.20
N SER A 95 -2.65 6.26 3.05
CA SER A 95 -2.57 7.47 3.88
C SER A 95 -3.93 7.75 4.49
N LEU A 96 -3.96 8.29 5.69
CA LEU A 96 -5.18 8.82 6.27
C LEU A 96 -5.75 9.92 5.36
N SER A 97 -7.06 9.93 5.17
CA SER A 97 -7.72 10.86 4.24
C SER A 97 -7.48 12.33 4.60
N SER A 98 -7.31 12.63 5.88
CA SER A 98 -6.95 13.97 6.36
C SER A 98 -5.60 14.47 5.83
N SER A 99 -4.74 13.56 5.36
CA SER A 99 -3.41 13.87 4.85
C SER A 99 -3.31 13.76 3.32
N TRP A 100 -4.42 13.51 2.64
CA TRP A 100 -4.41 13.42 1.18
C TRP A 100 -4.08 14.75 0.52
N ARG A 101 -3.44 14.68 -0.67
CA ARG A 101 -3.06 15.83 -1.51
C ARG A 101 -2.06 16.78 -0.87
N GLN A 102 -1.33 16.31 0.15
CA GLN A 102 -0.27 17.07 0.79
C GLN A 102 1.14 16.57 0.41
N GLY A 103 1.22 15.61 -0.51
CA GLY A 103 2.48 15.10 -1.02
C GLY A 103 3.10 13.95 -0.20
N TYR A 104 2.50 13.53 0.88
CA TYR A 104 3.08 12.49 1.74
C TYR A 104 3.11 11.11 1.07
N GLY A 105 2.06 10.77 0.32
CA GLY A 105 2.05 9.53 -0.47
C GLY A 105 3.15 9.54 -1.54
N SER A 106 3.40 10.69 -2.15
CA SER A 106 4.50 10.85 -3.12
C SER A 106 5.86 10.65 -2.48
N MET A 107 6.10 11.24 -1.32
CA MET A 107 7.35 11.06 -0.56
C MET A 107 7.55 9.59 -0.18
N MET A 108 6.50 8.92 0.28
CA MET A 108 6.54 7.50 0.62
C MET A 108 6.86 6.65 -0.62
N MET A 109 6.19 6.90 -1.75
CA MET A 109 6.43 6.17 -2.99
C MET A 109 7.88 6.32 -3.45
N ASP A 110 8.43 7.53 -3.41
CA ASP A 110 9.81 7.78 -3.82
C ASP A 110 10.80 6.99 -2.95
N ARG A 111 10.58 6.94 -1.64
CA ARG A 111 11.40 6.16 -0.72
C ARG A 111 11.32 4.67 -1.04
N VAL A 112 10.12 4.15 -1.22
CA VAL A 112 9.88 2.73 -1.50
C VAL A 112 10.53 2.33 -2.83
N LEU A 113 10.31 3.10 -3.89
CA LEU A 113 10.88 2.80 -5.21
C LEU A 113 12.42 2.81 -5.18
N SER A 114 13.01 3.74 -4.44
CA SER A 114 14.46 3.80 -4.25
C SER A 114 14.99 2.54 -3.56
N ASP A 115 14.32 2.09 -2.50
CA ASP A 115 14.74 0.90 -1.76
C ASP A 115 14.54 -0.38 -2.58
N ILE A 116 13.46 -0.48 -3.35
CA ILE A 116 13.23 -1.61 -4.25
C ILE A 116 14.35 -1.71 -5.28
N LYS A 117 14.70 -0.59 -5.90
CA LYS A 117 15.79 -0.53 -6.89
C LYS A 117 17.12 -0.95 -6.28
N THR A 118 17.43 -0.48 -5.09
CA THR A 118 18.65 -0.82 -4.35
C THR A 118 18.69 -2.32 -4.00
N SER A 119 17.52 -2.96 -3.87
CA SER A 119 17.40 -4.40 -3.60
C SER A 119 17.52 -5.26 -4.87
N ALA A 120 17.99 -4.69 -5.99
CA ALA A 120 18.26 -5.36 -7.27
C ALA A 120 17.03 -5.88 -8.01
N TYR A 121 15.88 -5.25 -7.83
CA TYR A 121 14.71 -5.45 -8.68
C TYR A 121 14.69 -4.44 -9.81
N ASP A 122 14.37 -4.89 -11.01
CA ASP A 122 14.27 -4.04 -12.21
C ASP A 122 12.86 -3.58 -12.51
N GLU A 123 11.87 -4.26 -11.94
CA GLU A 123 10.46 -3.98 -12.17
C GLU A 123 9.67 -4.11 -10.89
N VAL A 124 8.65 -3.27 -10.73
CA VAL A 124 7.70 -3.34 -9.63
C VAL A 124 6.27 -3.33 -10.18
N ILE A 125 5.43 -4.22 -9.65
CA ILE A 125 4.01 -4.30 -9.96
C ILE A 125 3.17 -3.86 -8.77
N LEU A 126 1.91 -3.52 -9.04
CA LEU A 126 0.89 -3.33 -8.03
C LEU A 126 -0.48 -3.70 -8.61
N TRP A 127 -1.41 -3.99 -7.74
CA TRP A 127 -2.81 -4.22 -8.07
C TRP A 127 -3.68 -3.13 -7.47
N VAL A 128 -4.63 -2.63 -8.25
CA VAL A 128 -5.52 -1.54 -7.83
C VAL A 128 -6.91 -1.78 -8.38
N PHE A 129 -7.95 -1.47 -7.60
CA PHE A 129 -9.32 -1.52 -8.10
C PHE A 129 -9.46 -0.65 -9.36
N SER A 130 -10.06 -1.21 -10.41
CA SER A 130 -10.29 -0.48 -11.65
C SER A 130 -11.09 0.81 -11.43
N GLU A 131 -11.97 0.82 -10.44
CA GLU A 131 -12.81 1.96 -10.06
C GLU A 131 -12.10 2.99 -9.18
N ASN A 132 -10.92 2.67 -8.65
CA ASN A 132 -10.17 3.60 -7.80
C ASN A 132 -9.37 4.60 -8.64
N ILE A 133 -10.08 5.54 -9.26
CA ILE A 133 -9.50 6.49 -10.21
C ILE A 133 -8.46 7.39 -9.55
N ARG A 134 -8.67 7.79 -8.29
CA ARG A 134 -7.71 8.61 -7.55
C ARG A 134 -6.35 7.91 -7.41
N ALA A 135 -6.36 6.65 -7.01
CA ALA A 135 -5.12 5.88 -6.87
C ALA A 135 -4.48 5.61 -8.23
N ARG A 136 -5.26 5.30 -9.24
CA ARG A 136 -4.75 5.07 -10.60
C ARG A 136 -4.00 6.29 -11.12
N LYS A 137 -4.59 7.48 -10.97
CA LYS A 137 -3.92 8.73 -11.36
C LYS A 137 -2.63 8.96 -10.60
N PHE A 138 -2.61 8.63 -9.30
CA PHE A 138 -1.40 8.71 -8.49
C PHE A 138 -0.30 7.79 -9.02
N TYR A 139 -0.62 6.54 -9.31
CA TYR A 139 0.35 5.59 -9.85
C TYR A 139 0.85 6.00 -11.24
N GLU A 140 -0.04 6.45 -12.11
CA GLU A 140 0.34 6.93 -13.44
C GLU A 140 1.27 8.14 -13.35
N ALA A 141 1.01 9.07 -12.44
CA ALA A 141 1.89 10.21 -12.19
C ALA A 141 3.27 9.79 -11.67
N LYS A 142 3.37 8.64 -11.02
CA LYS A 142 4.64 8.06 -10.56
C LYS A 142 5.34 7.18 -11.60
N GLY A 143 4.82 7.13 -12.81
CA GLY A 143 5.44 6.41 -13.93
C GLY A 143 5.00 4.96 -14.08
N PHE A 144 3.99 4.52 -13.35
CA PHE A 144 3.38 3.21 -13.55
C PHE A 144 2.47 3.24 -14.78
N ARG A 145 2.40 2.11 -15.48
CA ARG A 145 1.51 1.91 -16.62
C ARG A 145 0.72 0.61 -16.45
N THR A 146 -0.42 0.51 -17.12
CA THR A 146 -1.20 -0.72 -17.14
C THR A 146 -0.42 -1.84 -17.82
N PHE A 147 -0.61 -3.07 -17.33
CA PHE A 147 0.14 -4.24 -17.78
C PHE A 147 -0.75 -5.26 -18.51
N GLY A 148 -2.02 -4.90 -18.79
CA GLY A 148 -2.94 -5.77 -19.53
C GLY A 148 -3.48 -6.96 -18.75
N LEU A 149 -3.26 -7.03 -17.44
CA LEU A 149 -3.75 -8.09 -16.56
C LEU A 149 -4.82 -7.57 -15.62
N GLU A 150 -5.85 -8.37 -15.43
CA GLU A 150 -6.95 -8.11 -14.52
C GLU A 150 -7.27 -9.36 -13.72
N LYS A 151 -7.82 -9.18 -12.53
CA LYS A 151 -8.35 -10.30 -11.73
C LYS A 151 -9.53 -9.85 -10.87
N PRO A 152 -10.45 -10.77 -10.55
CA PRO A 152 -11.57 -10.47 -9.66
C PRO A 152 -11.09 -10.40 -8.21
N ILE A 153 -11.66 -9.46 -7.45
CA ILE A 153 -11.46 -9.36 -6.01
C ILE A 153 -12.67 -8.70 -5.37
N LEU A 154 -13.22 -9.32 -4.30
CA LEU A 154 -14.33 -8.75 -3.52
C LEU A 154 -15.54 -8.32 -4.38
N GLY A 155 -15.84 -9.05 -5.45
CA GLY A 155 -16.92 -8.75 -6.38
C GLY A 155 -16.61 -7.61 -7.35
N LYS A 156 -15.40 -7.15 -7.39
CA LYS A 156 -14.91 -6.08 -8.27
C LYS A 156 -13.75 -6.58 -9.12
N THR A 157 -13.19 -5.70 -9.94
CA THR A 157 -12.02 -6.00 -10.76
C THR A 157 -10.84 -5.15 -10.30
N GLU A 158 -9.69 -5.79 -10.11
CA GLU A 158 -8.44 -5.05 -9.96
C GLU A 158 -7.57 -5.23 -11.20
N ILE A 159 -6.79 -4.22 -11.50
CA ILE A 159 -5.89 -4.18 -12.65
C ILE A 159 -4.45 -4.07 -12.18
N CYS A 160 -3.55 -4.65 -12.97
CA CYS A 160 -2.13 -4.63 -12.70
C CYS A 160 -1.47 -3.41 -13.34
N TYR A 161 -0.65 -2.71 -12.55
CA TYR A 161 0.25 -1.67 -13.03
C TYR A 161 1.68 -2.13 -12.86
N ILE A 162 2.57 -1.70 -13.74
CA ILE A 162 3.99 -2.01 -13.70
C ILE A 162 4.82 -0.74 -13.91
N LYS A 163 6.00 -0.71 -13.29
CA LYS A 163 7.00 0.34 -13.50
C LYS A 163 8.37 -0.29 -13.62
N ASP A 164 9.14 0.16 -14.61
CA ASP A 164 10.56 -0.14 -14.74
C ASP A 164 11.36 0.78 -13.79
N LEU A 165 12.35 0.21 -13.13
CA LEU A 165 13.16 0.93 -12.13
C LEU A 165 14.52 1.37 -12.67
#